data_60347df6d7c5230fa79d641a54a50a71
#
_entry.id   60347df6d7c5230fa79d641a54a50a71
#
_cell.length_a   1.000
_cell.length_b   1.000
_cell.length_c   1.000
_cell.angle_alpha   90.00
_cell.angle_beta   90.00
_cell.angle_gamma   90.00
#
_symmetry.space_group_name_H-M   'P 1'
#
loop_
_entity.id
_entity.type
_entity.pdbx_description
1 polymer ?
#
loop_
_entity_poly.entity_id
_entity_poly.type
_entity_poly.pdbx_seq_one_letter_code
_entity_poly.pdbx_strand_id
1 'polypeptide(L)'
;MSRDLDALTSSTLKHLREHWWDDAFTGFLEETLKPRPGKRILDVGCGTGTAEISLARLRLSQMHLFGVDLMVDRVREAHAATRGINARVGYAAADACRLPFAADVFDSTYCVAVLQHIRDLSGALGEIARVTRPGGRVLIVEPDNAARYWFSSVPSGMEAFEISRRFFGGLLSVRGESPAAAVGPLVPGLFAAIGVEPVSVRLFPVSVSHLGVPPPAFWESRRTAVREV
;
A
#
# COMPACT_ATOMS: atom_id res chain seq x y z
N MET A 1 3.64 14.62 15.24
CA MET A 1 3.03 14.92 13.92
C MET A 1 4.09 14.60 12.89
N SER A 2 3.93 13.50 12.14
CA SER A 2 4.90 13.07 11.14
C SER A 2 4.72 13.93 9.89
N ARG A 3 5.75 14.72 9.55
CA ARG A 3 5.82 15.51 8.31
C ARG A 3 6.19 14.68 7.09
N ASP A 4 6.36 13.37 7.24
CA ASP A 4 7.02 12.52 6.26
C ASP A 4 6.05 11.85 5.26
N LEU A 5 4.75 11.91 5.52
CA LEU A 5 3.72 11.50 4.56
C LEU A 5 3.47 12.55 3.46
N ASP A 6 3.97 13.78 3.65
CA ASP A 6 3.87 14.85 2.66
C ASP A 6 4.87 14.69 1.50
N ALA A 7 5.84 13.77 1.62
CA ALA A 7 6.92 13.63 0.64
C ALA A 7 6.47 13.09 -0.72
N LEU A 8 5.31 12.45 -0.82
CA LEU A 8 4.79 11.97 -2.09
C LEU A 8 3.44 12.60 -2.37
N THR A 9 3.39 13.45 -3.38
CA THR A 9 2.12 14.02 -3.87
C THR A 9 1.19 12.91 -4.36
N SER A 10 -0.11 13.12 -4.32
CA SER A 10 -1.11 12.17 -4.85
C SER A 10 -0.81 11.77 -6.29
N SER A 11 -0.27 12.68 -7.12
CA SER A 11 0.12 12.40 -8.50
C SER A 11 1.33 11.46 -8.59
N THR A 12 2.35 11.65 -7.75
CA THR A 12 3.53 10.77 -7.69
C THR A 12 3.14 9.36 -7.24
N LEU A 13 2.32 9.25 -6.20
CA LEU A 13 1.79 7.96 -5.73
C LEU A 13 0.98 7.25 -6.81
N LYS A 14 0.13 7.98 -7.53
CA LYS A 14 -0.65 7.43 -8.63
C LYS A 14 0.25 6.87 -9.71
N HIS A 15 1.25 7.63 -10.15
CA HIS A 15 2.19 7.20 -11.17
C HIS A 15 3.01 5.97 -10.76
N LEU A 16 3.48 5.91 -9.50
CA LEU A 16 4.16 4.73 -8.97
C LEU A 16 3.26 3.50 -8.95
N ARG A 17 1.98 3.66 -8.63
CA ARG A 17 1.00 2.57 -8.56
C ARG A 17 0.57 2.07 -9.94
N GLU A 18 0.54 2.90 -10.98
CA GLU A 18 0.19 2.51 -12.35
C GLU A 18 1.01 1.35 -12.89
N HIS A 19 2.24 1.15 -12.38
CA HIS A 19 3.14 0.11 -12.85
C HIS A 19 2.90 -1.29 -12.26
N TRP A 20 2.21 -1.38 -11.13
CA TRP A 20 1.98 -2.66 -10.46
C TRP A 20 0.51 -2.91 -10.10
N TRP A 21 -0.35 -1.91 -10.31
CA TRP A 21 -1.78 -2.05 -10.13
C TRP A 21 -2.44 -2.44 -11.45
N ASP A 22 -2.25 -3.68 -11.84
CA ASP A 22 -2.76 -4.27 -13.07
C ASP A 22 -3.91 -5.27 -12.79
N ASP A 23 -4.40 -5.90 -13.85
CA ASP A 23 -5.47 -6.89 -13.76
C ASP A 23 -5.03 -8.13 -12.97
N ALA A 24 -3.75 -8.51 -13.02
CA ALA A 24 -3.22 -9.65 -12.27
C ALA A 24 -3.24 -9.35 -10.76
N PHE A 25 -2.85 -8.13 -10.36
CA PHE A 25 -2.92 -7.70 -8.97
C PHE A 25 -4.37 -7.57 -8.48
N THR A 26 -5.27 -7.02 -9.32
CA THR A 26 -6.70 -6.95 -9.01
C THR A 26 -7.30 -8.34 -8.83
N GLY A 27 -6.97 -9.29 -9.71
CA GLY A 27 -7.37 -10.69 -9.59
C GLY A 27 -6.85 -11.36 -8.31
N PHE A 28 -5.62 -11.03 -7.91
CA PHE A 28 -5.06 -11.50 -6.64
C PHE A 28 -5.83 -10.95 -5.42
N LEU A 29 -6.20 -9.67 -5.43
CA LEU A 29 -7.05 -9.09 -4.38
C LEU A 29 -8.39 -9.82 -4.31
N GLU A 30 -9.02 -10.08 -5.46
CA GLU A 30 -10.28 -10.81 -5.56
C GLU A 30 -10.17 -12.23 -4.99
N GLU A 31 -9.17 -13.00 -5.43
CA GLU A 31 -8.93 -14.36 -4.95
C GLU A 31 -8.74 -14.41 -3.43
N THR A 32 -7.98 -13.44 -2.90
CA THR A 32 -7.59 -13.42 -1.49
C THR A 32 -8.70 -12.89 -0.60
N LEU A 33 -9.29 -11.75 -0.93
CA LEU A 33 -10.33 -11.10 -0.12
C LEU A 33 -11.69 -11.78 -0.26
N LYS A 34 -11.90 -12.52 -1.35
CA LYS A 34 -13.17 -13.20 -1.69
C LYS A 34 -14.38 -12.27 -1.55
N PRO A 35 -14.37 -11.13 -2.27
CA PRO A 35 -15.48 -10.21 -2.22
C PRO A 35 -16.77 -10.90 -2.69
N ARG A 36 -17.87 -10.66 -1.98
CA ARG A 36 -19.19 -11.23 -2.30
C ARG A 36 -20.27 -10.23 -1.91
N PRO A 37 -21.48 -10.33 -2.46
CA PRO A 37 -22.60 -9.53 -2.01
C PRO A 37 -22.81 -9.59 -0.49
N GLY A 38 -23.05 -8.44 0.14
CA GLY A 38 -23.22 -8.32 1.58
C GLY A 38 -21.95 -8.30 2.42
N LYS A 39 -20.78 -8.60 1.84
CA LYS A 39 -19.49 -8.53 2.54
C LYS A 39 -19.05 -7.10 2.80
N ARG A 40 -18.45 -6.90 3.97
CA ARG A 40 -17.80 -5.67 4.39
C ARG A 40 -16.28 -5.83 4.26
N ILE A 41 -15.65 -4.99 3.47
CA ILE A 41 -14.21 -5.03 3.22
C ILE A 41 -13.62 -3.67 3.57
N LEU A 42 -12.56 -3.67 4.38
CA LEU A 42 -11.84 -2.47 4.78
C LEU A 42 -10.49 -2.38 4.06
N ASP A 43 -10.21 -1.23 3.49
CA ASP A 43 -8.89 -0.79 3.03
C ASP A 43 -8.25 0.14 4.06
N VAL A 44 -7.14 -0.27 4.63
CA VAL A 44 -6.36 0.55 5.58
C VAL A 44 -5.22 1.23 4.84
N GLY A 45 -5.29 2.55 4.74
CA GLY A 45 -4.40 3.36 3.90
C GLY A 45 -4.89 3.44 2.45
N CYS A 46 -6.17 3.69 2.25
CA CYS A 46 -6.84 3.67 0.95
C CYS A 46 -6.29 4.71 -0.05
N GLY A 47 -5.55 5.72 0.42
CA GLY A 47 -5.04 6.78 -0.41
C GLY A 47 -6.16 7.48 -1.19
N THR A 48 -6.04 7.51 -2.50
CA THR A 48 -7.01 8.15 -3.41
C THR A 48 -8.10 7.21 -3.95
N GLY A 49 -8.28 6.03 -3.34
CA GLY A 49 -9.36 5.10 -3.68
C GLY A 49 -9.11 4.19 -4.87
N THR A 50 -7.85 3.96 -5.24
CA THR A 50 -7.48 3.13 -6.41
C THR A 50 -7.97 1.68 -6.27
N ALA A 51 -7.86 1.10 -5.07
CA ALA A 51 -8.27 -0.26 -4.79
C ALA A 51 -9.78 -0.42 -4.89
N GLU A 52 -10.52 0.50 -4.31
CA GLU A 52 -11.98 0.49 -4.34
C GLU A 52 -12.51 0.62 -5.76
N ILE A 53 -11.88 1.48 -6.59
CA ILE A 53 -12.22 1.61 -8.01
C ILE A 53 -12.02 0.27 -8.73
N SER A 54 -10.89 -0.40 -8.49
CA SER A 54 -10.56 -1.68 -9.11
C SER A 54 -11.52 -2.79 -8.67
N LEU A 55 -11.75 -2.91 -7.36
CA LEU A 55 -12.70 -3.90 -6.82
C LEU A 55 -14.14 -3.64 -7.25
N ALA A 56 -14.55 -2.37 -7.38
CA ALA A 56 -15.89 -2.02 -7.84
C ALA A 56 -16.15 -2.43 -9.31
N ARG A 57 -15.09 -2.49 -10.15
CA ARG A 57 -15.19 -2.98 -11.53
C ARG A 57 -15.60 -4.45 -11.63
N LEU A 58 -15.38 -5.23 -10.59
CA LEU A 58 -15.81 -6.63 -10.51
C LEU A 58 -17.33 -6.79 -10.47
N ARG A 59 -18.09 -5.68 -10.53
CA ARG A 59 -19.56 -5.64 -10.58
C ARG A 59 -20.27 -6.45 -9.47
N LEU A 60 -19.63 -6.58 -8.32
CA LEU A 60 -20.21 -7.23 -7.16
C LEU A 60 -21.18 -6.25 -6.48
N SER A 61 -22.38 -6.12 -7.07
CA SER A 61 -23.46 -5.33 -6.48
C SER A 61 -23.72 -5.80 -5.03
N GLN A 62 -23.93 -4.83 -4.12
CA GLN A 62 -24.15 -5.07 -2.69
C GLN A 62 -22.91 -5.37 -1.84
N MET A 63 -21.71 -5.29 -2.38
CA MET A 63 -20.50 -5.26 -1.56
C MET A 63 -20.37 -3.90 -0.86
N HIS A 64 -19.91 -3.91 0.38
CA HIS A 64 -19.65 -2.68 1.15
C HIS A 64 -18.13 -2.51 1.29
N LEU A 65 -17.59 -1.52 0.63
CA LEU A 65 -16.19 -1.13 0.73
C LEU A 65 -16.04 0.03 1.71
N PHE A 66 -15.01 -0.02 2.52
CA PHE A 66 -14.64 1.07 3.42
C PHE A 66 -13.16 1.35 3.24
N GLY A 67 -12.81 2.62 3.08
CA GLY A 67 -11.43 3.07 3.03
C GLY A 67 -11.11 4.00 4.18
N VAL A 68 -9.94 3.84 4.78
CA VAL A 68 -9.41 4.79 5.75
C VAL A 68 -8.01 5.24 5.33
N ASP A 69 -7.72 6.51 5.52
CA ASP A 69 -6.37 7.06 5.34
C ASP A 69 -6.14 8.14 6.39
N LEU A 70 -4.89 8.32 6.82
CA LEU A 70 -4.53 9.36 7.78
C LEU A 70 -4.73 10.76 7.20
N MET A 71 -4.53 10.92 5.89
CA MET A 71 -4.58 12.20 5.19
C MET A 71 -5.99 12.52 4.70
N VAL A 72 -6.61 13.54 5.31
CA VAL A 72 -7.96 14.00 4.98
C VAL A 72 -8.12 14.34 3.50
N ASP A 73 -7.11 14.92 2.88
CA ASP A 73 -7.19 15.32 1.46
C ASP A 73 -7.22 14.11 0.53
N ARG A 74 -6.46 13.05 0.85
CA ARG A 74 -6.55 11.77 0.12
C ARG A 74 -7.93 11.12 0.25
N VAL A 75 -8.51 11.17 1.44
CA VAL A 75 -9.88 10.69 1.69
C VAL A 75 -10.90 11.48 0.85
N ARG A 76 -10.74 12.79 0.74
CA ARG A 76 -11.59 13.62 -0.13
C ARG A 76 -11.44 13.26 -1.61
N GLU A 77 -10.21 13.06 -2.07
CA GLU A 77 -9.93 12.62 -3.44
C GLU A 77 -10.55 11.25 -3.72
N ALA A 78 -10.38 10.27 -2.80
CA ALA A 78 -10.97 8.94 -2.91
C ALA A 78 -12.49 9.01 -3.03
N HIS A 79 -13.14 9.81 -2.18
CA HIS A 79 -14.57 10.02 -2.22
C HIS A 79 -15.04 10.65 -3.55
N ALA A 80 -14.27 11.59 -4.08
CA ALA A 80 -14.55 12.20 -5.39
C ALA A 80 -14.37 11.21 -6.54
N ALA A 81 -13.30 10.42 -6.52
CA ALA A 81 -12.95 9.46 -7.55
C ALA A 81 -13.93 8.27 -7.65
N THR A 82 -14.59 7.93 -6.54
CA THR A 82 -15.57 6.83 -6.48
C THR A 82 -17.01 7.28 -6.64
N ARG A 83 -17.29 8.56 -6.91
CA ARG A 83 -18.64 9.04 -7.23
C ARG A 83 -19.17 8.37 -8.49
N GLY A 84 -20.40 7.85 -8.41
CA GLY A 84 -21.05 7.20 -9.54
C GLY A 84 -20.62 5.76 -9.82
N ILE A 85 -19.70 5.20 -9.03
CA ILE A 85 -19.39 3.78 -9.08
C ILE A 85 -20.57 2.98 -8.52
N ASN A 86 -20.92 1.89 -9.20
CA ASN A 86 -21.99 0.99 -8.75
C ASN A 86 -21.54 0.07 -7.60
N ALA A 87 -21.05 0.68 -6.51
CA ALA A 87 -20.66 0.01 -5.28
C ALA A 87 -20.95 0.93 -4.09
N ARG A 88 -21.21 0.35 -2.93
CA ARG A 88 -21.32 1.11 -1.68
C ARG A 88 -19.93 1.31 -1.11
N VAL A 89 -19.39 2.50 -1.26
CA VAL A 89 -18.07 2.86 -0.77
C VAL A 89 -18.20 3.97 0.27
N GLY A 90 -17.64 3.75 1.46
CA GLY A 90 -17.52 4.74 2.52
C GLY A 90 -16.05 5.04 2.83
N TYR A 91 -15.77 6.28 3.21
CA TYR A 91 -14.39 6.69 3.57
C TYR A 91 -14.37 7.47 4.88
N ALA A 92 -13.27 7.33 5.63
CA ALA A 92 -13.01 8.12 6.82
C ALA A 92 -11.51 8.46 6.96
N ALA A 93 -11.22 9.64 7.51
CA ALA A 93 -9.86 9.94 7.94
C ALA A 93 -9.59 9.28 9.29
N ALA A 94 -8.57 8.42 9.35
CA ALA A 94 -8.24 7.68 10.57
C ALA A 94 -6.78 7.23 10.59
N ASP A 95 -6.26 7.07 11.82
CA ASP A 95 -4.97 6.44 12.07
C ASP A 95 -5.14 4.91 12.05
N ALA A 96 -4.26 4.21 11.33
CA ALA A 96 -4.25 2.74 11.28
C ALA A 96 -4.01 2.09 12.64
N CYS A 97 -3.33 2.80 13.56
CA CYS A 97 -3.14 2.37 14.95
C CYS A 97 -4.38 2.62 15.83
N ARG A 98 -5.42 3.26 15.31
CA ARG A 98 -6.65 3.58 16.03
C ARG A 98 -7.84 3.67 15.08
N LEU A 99 -8.30 2.53 14.60
CA LEU A 99 -9.38 2.46 13.63
C LEU A 99 -10.74 2.79 14.27
N PRO A 100 -11.58 3.65 13.64
CA PRO A 100 -12.84 4.13 14.20
C PRO A 100 -13.99 3.12 14.03
N PHE A 101 -13.69 1.84 14.16
CA PHE A 101 -14.67 0.75 14.02
C PHE A 101 -14.69 -0.12 15.26
N ALA A 102 -15.84 -0.74 15.52
CA ALA A 102 -15.97 -1.78 16.55
C ALA A 102 -15.15 -3.03 16.14
N ALA A 103 -14.90 -3.93 17.08
CA ALA A 103 -14.32 -5.23 16.79
C ALA A 103 -15.24 -6.06 15.88
N ASP A 104 -14.65 -6.95 15.09
CA ASP A 104 -15.36 -7.97 14.32
C ASP A 104 -16.34 -7.45 13.24
N VAL A 105 -16.12 -6.22 12.75
CA VAL A 105 -17.02 -5.56 11.79
C VAL A 105 -16.80 -6.04 10.36
N PHE A 106 -15.54 -6.32 9.98
CA PHE A 106 -15.19 -6.60 8.60
C PHE A 106 -14.99 -8.08 8.31
N ASP A 107 -15.46 -8.53 7.17
CA ASP A 107 -15.24 -9.88 6.66
C ASP A 107 -13.82 -10.04 6.14
N SER A 108 -13.26 -8.97 5.60
CA SER A 108 -11.87 -8.91 5.13
C SER A 108 -11.32 -7.50 5.33
N THR A 109 -10.05 -7.43 5.73
CA THR A 109 -9.31 -6.18 5.85
C THR A 109 -8.03 -6.31 5.04
N TYR A 110 -7.66 -5.28 4.30
CA TYR A 110 -6.40 -5.27 3.59
C TYR A 110 -5.68 -3.93 3.74
N CYS A 111 -4.38 -3.98 3.46
CA CYS A 111 -3.49 -2.84 3.55
C CYS A 111 -2.41 -2.99 2.46
N VAL A 112 -2.22 -1.96 1.64
CA VAL A 112 -1.31 -2.02 0.49
C VAL A 112 -0.33 -0.85 0.51
N ALA A 113 0.95 -1.14 0.74
CA ALA A 113 2.05 -0.17 0.77
C ALA A 113 1.85 0.96 1.81
N VAL A 114 1.43 0.61 3.01
CA VAL A 114 1.15 1.54 4.12
C VAL A 114 2.01 1.29 5.34
N LEU A 115 2.21 0.01 5.72
CA LEU A 115 2.90 -0.34 6.96
C LEU A 115 4.34 0.17 7.00
N GLN A 116 4.99 0.31 5.85
CA GLN A 116 6.32 0.92 5.72
C GLN A 116 6.39 2.37 6.27
N HIS A 117 5.25 3.04 6.40
CA HIS A 117 5.12 4.41 6.91
C HIS A 117 4.67 4.47 8.37
N ILE A 118 4.42 3.32 9.00
CA ILE A 118 3.90 3.23 10.37
C ILE A 118 5.02 2.83 11.32
N ARG A 119 5.21 3.60 12.39
CA ARG A 119 6.22 3.28 13.43
C ARG A 119 5.76 2.17 14.37
N ASP A 120 4.52 2.22 14.80
CA ASP A 120 3.92 1.19 15.66
C ASP A 120 3.23 0.11 14.81
N LEU A 121 4.03 -0.78 14.23
CA LEU A 121 3.52 -1.89 13.43
C LEU A 121 2.61 -2.83 14.24
N SER A 122 2.96 -3.08 15.50
CA SER A 122 2.19 -3.96 16.37
C SER A 122 0.82 -3.38 16.67
N GLY A 123 0.75 -2.06 16.94
CA GLY A 123 -0.52 -1.36 17.14
C GLY A 123 -1.40 -1.40 15.90
N ALA A 124 -0.84 -1.10 14.73
CA ALA A 124 -1.60 -1.11 13.47
C ALA A 124 -2.10 -2.52 13.12
N LEU A 125 -1.26 -3.55 13.23
CA LEU A 125 -1.65 -4.92 12.96
C LEU A 125 -2.68 -5.43 13.98
N GLY A 126 -2.55 -5.02 15.26
CA GLY A 126 -3.54 -5.29 16.30
C GLY A 126 -4.92 -4.71 15.99
N GLU A 127 -4.97 -3.47 15.51
CA GLU A 127 -6.22 -2.83 15.09
C GLU A 127 -6.83 -3.49 13.85
N ILE A 128 -6.01 -3.81 12.83
CA ILE A 128 -6.44 -4.58 11.65
C ILE A 128 -7.03 -5.93 12.07
N ALA A 129 -6.38 -6.64 12.97
CA ALA A 129 -6.89 -7.91 13.49
C ALA A 129 -8.19 -7.70 14.28
N ARG A 130 -8.25 -6.69 15.15
CA ARG A 130 -9.40 -6.39 16.00
C ARG A 130 -10.67 -6.10 15.20
N VAL A 131 -10.57 -5.31 14.13
CA VAL A 131 -11.73 -4.94 13.31
C VAL A 131 -12.17 -6.04 12.35
N THR A 132 -11.30 -7.03 12.11
CA THR A 132 -11.59 -8.19 11.26
C THR A 132 -12.22 -9.28 12.12
N ARG A 133 -13.37 -9.80 11.72
CA ARG A 133 -14.08 -10.82 12.47
C ARG A 133 -13.32 -12.16 12.52
N PRO A 134 -13.56 -13.01 13.52
CA PRO A 134 -13.06 -14.38 13.52
C PRO A 134 -13.43 -15.14 12.25
N GLY A 135 -12.47 -15.86 11.67
CA GLY A 135 -12.62 -16.51 10.36
C GLY A 135 -12.65 -15.55 9.16
N GLY A 136 -12.47 -14.26 9.41
CA GLY A 136 -12.24 -13.24 8.39
C GLY A 136 -10.84 -13.37 7.75
N ARG A 137 -10.53 -12.50 6.81
CA ARG A 137 -9.26 -12.50 6.09
C ARG A 137 -8.54 -11.17 6.26
N VAL A 138 -7.24 -11.25 6.50
CA VAL A 138 -6.35 -10.09 6.47
C VAL A 138 -5.35 -10.29 5.34
N LEU A 139 -5.18 -9.26 4.52
CA LEU A 139 -4.19 -9.23 3.45
C LEU A 139 -3.29 -8.01 3.64
N ILE A 140 -2.00 -8.24 3.75
CA ILE A 140 -1.00 -7.18 3.75
C ILE A 140 -0.13 -7.34 2.50
N VAL A 141 0.01 -6.26 1.77
CA VAL A 141 0.91 -6.17 0.61
C VAL A 141 1.87 -5.03 0.84
N GLU A 142 3.13 -5.34 1.02
CA GLU A 142 4.17 -4.35 1.25
C GLU A 142 5.33 -4.50 0.27
N PRO A 143 5.90 -3.41 -0.24
CA PRO A 143 7.09 -3.50 -1.05
C PRO A 143 8.27 -3.97 -0.19
N ASP A 144 8.99 -4.96 -0.67
CA ASP A 144 10.29 -5.31 -0.09
C ASP A 144 11.37 -4.38 -0.67
N ASN A 145 11.57 -3.26 0.00
CA ASN A 145 12.56 -2.28 -0.42
C ASN A 145 14.01 -2.76 -0.23
N ALA A 146 14.24 -3.80 0.56
CA ALA A 146 15.55 -4.43 0.75
C ALA A 146 15.90 -5.40 -0.38
N ALA A 147 14.90 -6.02 -0.99
CA ALA A 147 15.07 -6.95 -2.11
C ALA A 147 15.03 -6.27 -3.49
N ARG A 148 15.20 -4.96 -3.56
CA ARG A 148 15.28 -4.25 -4.84
C ARG A 148 16.49 -4.68 -5.63
N TYR A 149 16.26 -5.22 -6.80
CA TYR A 149 17.28 -5.59 -7.76
C TYR A 149 17.33 -4.58 -8.89
N TRP A 150 18.51 -4.14 -9.24
CA TRP A 150 18.75 -3.25 -10.38
C TRP A 150 19.74 -3.90 -11.31
N PHE A 151 19.36 -4.03 -12.56
CA PHE A 151 20.25 -4.43 -13.62
C PHE A 151 20.38 -3.31 -14.64
N SER A 152 21.59 -3.02 -15.06
CA SER A 152 21.86 -2.06 -16.11
C SER A 152 22.97 -2.58 -17.02
N SER A 153 22.75 -2.53 -18.33
CA SER A 153 23.78 -2.77 -19.33
C SER A 153 24.71 -1.57 -19.54
N VAL A 154 24.39 -0.43 -18.92
CA VAL A 154 25.23 0.76 -18.92
C VAL A 154 26.24 0.66 -17.77
N PRO A 155 27.56 0.81 -18.02
CA PRO A 155 28.60 0.65 -16.99
C PRO A 155 28.37 1.48 -15.72
N SER A 156 27.88 2.72 -15.85
CA SER A 156 27.59 3.61 -14.73
C SER A 156 26.24 3.34 -14.04
N GLY A 157 25.41 2.45 -14.57
CA GLY A 157 24.05 2.21 -14.05
C GLY A 157 24.05 1.58 -12.66
N MET A 158 24.91 0.61 -12.42
CA MET A 158 25.06 -0.02 -11.11
C MET A 158 25.64 0.94 -10.08
N GLU A 159 26.60 1.76 -10.46
CA GLU A 159 27.18 2.79 -9.59
C GLU A 159 26.12 3.83 -9.18
N ALA A 160 25.32 4.31 -10.14
CA ALA A 160 24.22 5.23 -9.86
C ALA A 160 23.19 4.63 -8.91
N PHE A 161 22.86 3.34 -9.05
CA PHE A 161 21.98 2.63 -8.14
C PHE A 161 22.54 2.56 -6.72
N GLU A 162 23.81 2.20 -6.56
CA GLU A 162 24.46 2.11 -5.26
C GLU A 162 24.59 3.48 -4.57
N ILE A 163 24.83 4.54 -5.32
CA ILE A 163 24.83 5.92 -4.80
C ILE A 163 23.43 6.27 -4.29
N SER A 164 22.39 6.04 -5.10
CA SER A 164 20.99 6.28 -4.70
C SER A 164 20.62 5.50 -3.45
N ARG A 165 20.96 4.22 -3.37
CA ARG A 165 20.67 3.36 -2.22
C ARG A 165 21.31 3.90 -0.93
N ARG A 166 22.58 4.32 -1.01
CA ARG A 166 23.31 4.91 0.12
C ARG A 166 22.72 6.24 0.54
N PHE A 167 22.35 7.10 -0.41
CA PHE A 167 21.73 8.39 -0.14
C PHE A 167 20.41 8.23 0.61
N PHE A 168 19.49 7.44 0.07
CA PHE A 168 18.19 7.23 0.71
C PHE A 168 18.31 6.50 2.05
N GLY A 169 19.21 5.54 2.19
CA GLY A 169 19.49 4.88 3.47
C GLY A 169 20.05 5.83 4.53
N GLY A 170 20.93 6.74 4.13
CA GLY A 170 21.47 7.78 5.02
C GLY A 170 20.39 8.76 5.45
N LEU A 171 19.54 9.19 4.53
CA LEU A 171 18.44 10.09 4.79
C LEU A 171 17.44 9.52 5.82
N LEU A 172 17.03 8.27 5.67
CA LEU A 172 16.16 7.58 6.61
C LEU A 172 16.80 7.47 8.01
N SER A 173 18.11 7.20 8.07
CA SER A 173 18.86 7.15 9.33
C SER A 173 18.89 8.51 10.05
N VAL A 174 19.12 9.60 9.32
CA VAL A 174 19.12 10.96 9.90
C VAL A 174 17.73 11.35 10.41
N ARG A 175 16.68 10.88 9.80
CA ARG A 175 15.30 11.12 10.23
C ARG A 175 14.87 10.25 11.42
N GLY A 176 15.74 9.36 11.91
CA GLY A 176 15.41 8.39 12.96
C GLY A 176 14.36 7.38 12.51
N GLU A 177 14.14 7.30 11.21
CA GLU A 177 13.33 6.26 10.60
C GLU A 177 14.23 5.03 10.52
N SER A 178 13.80 3.96 11.18
CA SER A 178 14.42 2.66 10.93
C SER A 178 14.32 2.43 9.42
N PRO A 179 15.37 1.94 8.75
CA PRO A 179 15.23 1.37 7.44
C PRO A 179 14.40 0.09 7.56
N ALA A 180 13.14 0.22 7.92
CA ALA A 180 12.15 -0.84 7.74
C ALA A 180 11.94 -1.02 6.23
N ALA A 181 13.08 -1.10 5.53
CA ALA A 181 13.15 -1.33 4.10
C ALA A 181 12.46 -2.64 3.72
N ALA A 182 12.19 -3.51 4.69
CA ALA A 182 11.59 -4.82 4.51
C ALA A 182 10.53 -5.08 5.59
N VAL A 183 9.43 -4.32 5.57
CA VAL A 183 8.29 -4.59 6.47
C VAL A 183 7.62 -5.92 6.11
N GLY A 184 7.48 -6.22 4.83
CA GLY A 184 6.82 -7.44 4.35
C GLY A 184 7.28 -8.71 5.05
N PRO A 185 8.58 -9.02 5.11
CA PRO A 185 9.10 -10.21 5.81
C PRO A 185 8.81 -10.27 7.32
N LEU A 186 8.54 -9.15 7.98
CA LEU A 186 8.22 -9.10 9.41
C LEU A 186 6.75 -9.42 9.71
N VAL A 187 5.85 -9.14 8.78
CA VAL A 187 4.39 -9.23 8.97
C VAL A 187 3.92 -10.61 9.42
N PRO A 188 4.37 -11.75 8.83
CA PRO A 188 3.91 -13.06 9.27
C PRO A 188 4.22 -13.34 10.74
N GLY A 189 5.43 -13.00 11.20
CA GLY A 189 5.84 -13.16 12.59
C GLY A 189 5.04 -12.27 13.55
N LEU A 190 4.78 -11.02 13.16
CA LEU A 190 3.99 -10.09 13.95
C LEU A 190 2.54 -10.55 14.07
N PHE A 191 1.93 -11.07 13.00
CA PHE A 191 0.59 -11.62 13.06
C PHE A 191 0.50 -12.89 13.92
N ALA A 192 1.47 -13.78 13.80
CA ALA A 192 1.54 -14.98 14.65
C ALA A 192 1.60 -14.62 16.15
N ALA A 193 2.35 -13.55 16.49
CA ALA A 193 2.46 -13.07 17.87
C ALA A 193 1.14 -12.54 18.47
N ILE A 194 0.20 -12.12 17.64
CA ILE A 194 -1.15 -11.65 18.07
C ILE A 194 -2.27 -12.65 17.76
N GLY A 195 -1.92 -13.90 17.44
CA GLY A 195 -2.88 -14.98 17.22
C GLY A 195 -3.56 -14.97 15.86
N VAL A 196 -3.06 -14.21 14.88
CA VAL A 196 -3.49 -14.28 13.49
C VAL A 196 -2.64 -15.30 12.76
N GLU A 197 -3.26 -16.36 12.25
CA GLU A 197 -2.56 -17.44 11.56
C GLU A 197 -2.19 -17.04 10.13
N PRO A 198 -0.88 -17.02 9.77
CA PRO A 198 -0.46 -16.80 8.39
C PRO A 198 -0.84 -18.00 7.51
N VAL A 199 -1.65 -17.75 6.47
CA VAL A 199 -2.12 -18.80 5.55
C VAL A 199 -1.17 -18.96 4.36
N SER A 200 -0.67 -17.85 3.81
CA SER A 200 0.27 -17.87 2.69
C SER A 200 1.09 -16.59 2.62
N VAL A 201 2.29 -16.72 2.08
CA VAL A 201 3.14 -15.59 1.68
C VAL A 201 3.41 -15.73 0.19
N ARG A 202 3.18 -14.68 -0.58
CA ARG A 202 3.45 -14.65 -2.01
C ARG A 202 4.36 -13.48 -2.35
N LEU A 203 5.27 -13.67 -3.29
CA LEU A 203 6.10 -12.63 -3.84
C LEU A 203 5.54 -12.21 -5.20
N PHE A 204 5.34 -10.91 -5.38
CA PHE A 204 4.97 -10.32 -6.66
C PHE A 204 6.20 -9.58 -7.21
N PRO A 205 6.92 -10.16 -8.18
CA PRO A 205 8.00 -9.46 -8.83
C PRO A 205 7.40 -8.35 -9.71
N VAL A 206 7.60 -7.10 -9.32
CA VAL A 206 7.33 -5.95 -10.16
C VAL A 206 8.61 -5.58 -10.86
N SER A 207 8.65 -5.77 -12.18
CA SER A 207 9.79 -5.37 -12.98
C SER A 207 9.39 -4.29 -13.98
N VAL A 208 10.17 -3.21 -14.01
CA VAL A 208 10.07 -2.17 -15.04
C VAL A 208 11.32 -2.27 -15.90
N SER A 209 11.14 -2.63 -17.17
CA SER A 209 12.24 -2.77 -18.12
C SER A 209 12.19 -1.64 -19.15
N HIS A 210 13.32 -0.97 -19.36
CA HIS A 210 13.50 -0.01 -20.43
C HIS A 210 14.53 -0.56 -21.42
N LEU A 211 14.10 -0.77 -22.67
CA LEU A 211 15.00 -1.11 -23.75
C LEU A 211 15.47 0.19 -24.41
N GLY A 212 16.75 0.51 -24.25
CA GLY A 212 17.33 1.77 -24.72
C GLY A 212 17.28 2.89 -23.68
N VAL A 213 17.30 4.13 -24.17
CA VAL A 213 17.29 5.32 -23.29
C VAL A 213 15.87 5.52 -22.74
N PRO A 214 15.68 5.56 -21.41
CA PRO A 214 14.37 5.85 -20.84
C PRO A 214 13.83 7.20 -21.29
N PRO A 215 12.52 7.35 -21.47
CA PRO A 215 11.91 8.60 -21.92
C PRO A 215 12.18 9.73 -20.91
N PRO A 216 12.22 11.01 -21.37
CA PRO A 216 12.46 12.16 -20.48
C PRO A 216 11.57 12.20 -19.24
N ALA A 217 10.29 11.85 -19.36
CA ALA A 217 9.34 11.81 -18.24
C ALA A 217 9.77 10.83 -17.12
N PHE A 218 10.43 9.75 -17.45
CA PHE A 218 11.00 8.81 -16.48
C PHE A 218 12.08 9.47 -15.60
N TRP A 219 12.94 10.28 -16.20
CA TRP A 219 13.96 10.99 -15.46
C TRP A 219 13.41 12.19 -14.69
N GLU A 220 12.37 12.81 -15.22
CA GLU A 220 11.73 13.95 -14.58
C GLU A 220 11.02 13.56 -13.27
N SER A 221 10.29 12.46 -13.28
CA SER A 221 9.65 11.90 -12.06
C SER A 221 10.69 11.58 -10.98
N ARG A 222 11.85 11.03 -11.36
CA ARG A 222 12.94 10.74 -10.40
C ARG A 222 13.61 11.99 -9.86
N ARG A 223 13.84 12.99 -10.72
CA ARG A 223 14.39 14.28 -10.28
C ARG A 223 13.44 14.99 -9.33
N THR A 224 12.13 14.94 -9.58
CA THR A 224 11.12 15.49 -8.70
C THR A 224 11.15 14.79 -7.35
N ALA A 225 11.14 13.46 -7.32
CA ALA A 225 11.23 12.68 -6.08
C ALA A 225 12.48 12.99 -5.25
N VAL A 226 13.61 13.30 -5.89
CA VAL A 226 14.86 13.70 -5.16
C VAL A 226 14.80 15.13 -4.66
N ARG A 227 14.06 16.04 -5.33
CA ARG A 227 13.94 17.45 -4.92
C ARG A 227 12.92 17.66 -3.81
N GLU A 228 11.93 16.80 -3.70
CA GLU A 228 10.88 16.84 -2.68
C GLU A 228 11.31 16.24 -1.33
N VAL A 229 12.54 15.67 -1.26
CA VAL A 229 13.16 15.13 -0.06
C VAL A 229 14.08 16.14 0.60
#